data_f0b34a72e8c33774ddced0549f8589bb
#
_entry.id   f0b34a72e8c33774ddced0549f8589bb
#
_cell.length_a   1.000
_cell.length_b   1.000
_cell.length_c   1.000
_cell.angle_alpha   90.00
_cell.angle_beta   90.00
_cell.angle_gamma   90.00
#
_symmetry.space_group_name_H-M   'P 1'
#
loop_
_entity.id
_entity.type
_entity.pdbx_description
1 polymer ?
#
loop_
_entity_poly.entity_id
_entity_poly.type
_entity_poly.pdbx_seq_one_letter_code
_entity_poly.pdbx_strand_id
1 'polypeptide(L)'
;MKKMKKLAALALAGVMMLSAAACGSKEDAATGSGESAAKETITFGTHAEFPPFEFVTAQGTIGEFDGIDMAIAKQIGDDMGKEAKINNMEFDSLLLALDNGQVDAVIAGMTVTDERKQAYDFSTPYYTATQVMIVKSDSDIQKASDMKDKKIVVIQGYTGETCVQEMGYNYEAFKKGTEAIMELVNGKCDVVVIDSATAEKFVGDNEGLKIVEDPAAFEAEEYAIAVKKGNTELLNQINASIQKMLDNGTVSELSAKYLDMDVEEDASSSDAE
;
A
#
# COMPACT_ATOMS: atom_id res chain seq x y z
N MET A 1 48.75 32.20 -35.75
CA MET A 1 48.98 33.67 -35.79
C MET A 1 48.11 34.28 -34.69
N LYS A 2 48.78 34.71 -33.63
CA LYS A 2 48.78 36.10 -33.05
C LYS A 2 47.38 36.48 -32.47
N LYS A 3 47.15 36.96 -31.26
CA LYS A 3 47.93 37.47 -30.10
C LYS A 3 46.89 37.65 -28.99
N MET A 4 46.98 37.14 -27.75
CA MET A 4 47.59 37.80 -26.58
C MET A 4 47.18 39.27 -26.33
N LYS A 5 46.58 39.56 -25.22
CA LYS A 5 46.91 40.57 -24.16
C LYS A 5 45.72 40.81 -23.28
N LYS A 6 45.75 40.56 -22.03
CA LYS A 6 46.45 41.10 -20.84
C LYS A 6 45.52 42.04 -20.05
N LEU A 7 45.31 41.65 -18.79
CA LEU A 7 45.37 42.39 -17.51
C LEU A 7 44.60 43.70 -17.33
N ALA A 8 43.81 43.75 -16.26
CA ALA A 8 44.08 44.67 -15.14
C ALA A 8 43.21 44.34 -13.91
N ALA A 9 43.91 44.11 -12.82
CA ALA A 9 43.39 44.08 -11.45
C ALA A 9 43.28 45.53 -10.94
N LEU A 10 42.28 45.79 -10.10
CA LEU A 10 42.36 46.85 -9.09
C LEU A 10 41.58 46.47 -7.84
N ALA A 11 42.32 46.34 -6.77
CA ALA A 11 41.85 46.25 -5.39
C ALA A 11 41.56 47.67 -4.86
N LEU A 12 40.56 47.82 -4.03
CA LEU A 12 40.56 48.89 -3.03
C LEU A 12 39.88 48.42 -1.75
N ALA A 13 40.62 48.58 -0.70
CA ALA A 13 40.34 48.22 0.68
C ALA A 13 39.63 49.39 1.42
N GLY A 14 38.90 48.97 2.48
CA GLY A 14 38.84 49.74 3.72
C GLY A 14 37.64 50.64 3.91
N VAL A 15 36.86 50.43 4.95
CA VAL A 15 36.85 51.21 6.20
C VAL A 15 35.94 50.56 7.23
N MET A 16 36.51 50.23 8.36
CA MET A 16 35.79 49.97 9.64
C MET A 16 35.30 51.32 10.18
N MET A 17 34.12 51.31 10.77
CA MET A 17 33.78 52.22 11.88
C MET A 17 32.99 51.47 12.92
N LEU A 18 33.62 51.28 14.07
CA LEU A 18 32.96 51.00 15.38
C LEU A 18 32.22 52.26 15.83
N SER A 19 31.02 52.07 16.36
CA SER A 19 30.49 52.94 17.38
C SER A 19 29.69 52.13 18.38
N ALA A 20 30.16 52.17 19.62
CA ALA A 20 29.58 51.52 20.77
C ALA A 20 28.66 52.51 21.53
N ALA A 21 27.73 51.88 22.24
CA ALA A 21 27.06 52.28 23.46
C ALA A 21 25.89 53.28 23.41
N ALA A 22 24.71 52.76 23.79
CA ALA A 22 23.92 53.35 24.90
C ALA A 22 22.86 52.34 25.37
N CYS A 23 22.85 52.10 26.68
CA CYS A 23 21.87 51.32 27.44
C CYS A 23 20.48 51.91 27.37
N GLY A 24 19.44 51.05 27.37
CA GLY A 24 18.05 51.43 27.59
C GLY A 24 17.17 50.20 27.68
N SER A 25 16.89 49.76 28.91
CA SER A 25 15.96 48.68 29.25
C SER A 25 14.55 48.98 28.79
N LYS A 26 13.88 47.99 28.16
CA LYS A 26 12.51 47.56 28.51
C LYS A 26 12.11 46.33 27.72
N GLU A 27 11.49 45.47 28.47
CA GLU A 27 10.84 44.21 28.21
C GLU A 27 9.91 44.16 26.97
N ASP A 28 9.75 42.89 26.57
CA ASP A 28 8.62 42.29 25.88
C ASP A 28 8.67 42.15 24.38
N ALA A 29 8.71 40.92 24.06
CA ALA A 29 8.07 40.11 23.03
C ALA A 29 9.06 39.19 22.37
N ALA A 30 9.31 38.08 23.03
CA ALA A 30 9.77 36.87 22.38
C ALA A 30 8.62 36.35 21.46
N THR A 31 8.57 36.85 20.24
CA THR A 31 7.93 36.12 19.14
C THR A 31 8.85 34.94 18.79
N GLY A 32 8.68 33.85 19.52
CA GLY A 32 9.15 32.56 19.10
C GLY A 32 8.43 32.21 17.81
N SER A 33 9.05 32.48 16.67
CA SER A 33 8.76 31.77 15.44
C SER A 33 9.13 30.31 15.72
N GLY A 34 8.15 29.55 16.20
CA GLY A 34 8.21 28.10 16.22
C GLY A 34 8.31 27.66 14.78
N GLU A 35 9.52 27.49 14.31
CA GLU A 35 9.83 26.71 13.14
C GLU A 35 9.40 25.29 13.53
N SER A 36 8.19 24.89 13.12
CA SER A 36 7.74 23.50 13.23
C SER A 36 8.72 22.71 12.38
N ALA A 37 9.67 22.04 13.04
CA ALA A 37 10.54 21.10 12.37
C ALA A 37 9.63 20.15 11.59
N ALA A 38 9.85 20.04 10.27
CA ALA A 38 9.09 19.14 9.43
C ALA A 38 9.22 17.72 10.03
N LYS A 39 8.08 17.09 10.32
CA LYS A 39 8.07 15.74 10.88
C LYS A 39 8.80 14.82 9.88
N GLU A 40 9.72 13.99 10.34
CA GLU A 40 10.30 12.97 9.48
C GLU A 40 9.20 12.10 8.89
N THR A 41 9.42 11.55 7.71
CA THR A 41 8.43 10.73 7.00
C THR A 41 8.84 9.27 6.98
N ILE A 42 7.84 8.38 6.90
CA ILE A 42 7.98 6.98 6.49
C ILE A 42 7.05 6.77 5.30
N THR A 43 7.59 6.25 4.19
CA THR A 43 6.83 6.04 2.96
C THR A 43 6.51 4.57 2.78
N PHE A 44 5.23 4.24 2.67
CA PHE A 44 4.73 2.90 2.39
C PHE A 44 4.33 2.79 0.92
N GLY A 45 4.74 1.71 0.26
CA GLY A 45 4.22 1.30 -1.03
C GLY A 45 2.92 0.50 -0.84
N THR A 46 1.92 0.78 -1.67
CA THR A 46 0.64 0.08 -1.67
C THR A 46 0.05 -0.01 -3.07
N HIS A 47 -0.99 -0.84 -3.24
CA HIS A 47 -1.79 -0.93 -4.46
C HIS A 47 -3.27 -0.73 -4.11
N ALA A 48 -3.74 0.53 -4.12
CA ALA A 48 -5.04 0.94 -3.61
C ALA A 48 -6.22 0.53 -4.52
N GLU A 49 -6.26 -0.74 -4.92
CA GLU A 49 -7.31 -1.44 -5.68
C GLU A 49 -7.72 -2.74 -4.97
N PHE A 50 -7.47 -2.84 -3.65
CA PHE A 50 -7.63 -4.05 -2.86
C PHE A 50 -8.47 -3.80 -1.58
N PRO A 51 -9.77 -3.42 -1.73
CA PRO A 51 -10.64 -3.24 -0.57
C PRO A 51 -10.87 -4.58 0.15
N PRO A 52 -11.00 -4.60 1.49
CA PRO A 52 -11.04 -3.47 2.41
C PRO A 52 -9.68 -3.04 2.96
N PHE A 53 -8.56 -3.55 2.43
CA PHE A 53 -7.22 -3.27 2.95
C PHE A 53 -6.68 -1.92 2.51
N GLU A 54 -6.74 -1.64 1.20
CA GLU A 54 -6.33 -0.37 0.61
C GLU A 54 -7.19 0.00 -0.61
N PHE A 55 -7.72 1.19 -0.57
CA PHE A 55 -8.56 1.73 -1.65
C PHE A 55 -8.52 3.25 -1.67
N VAL A 56 -8.92 3.83 -2.81
CA VAL A 56 -9.01 5.29 -2.98
C VAL A 56 -10.40 5.76 -2.54
N THR A 57 -10.45 6.88 -1.84
CA THR A 57 -11.68 7.56 -1.42
C THR A 57 -11.48 9.08 -1.46
N ALA A 58 -12.56 9.84 -1.46
CA ALA A 58 -12.49 11.32 -1.44
C ALA A 58 -11.77 11.85 -0.19
N GLN A 59 -11.82 11.14 0.94
CA GLN A 59 -11.23 11.56 2.21
C GLN A 59 -10.88 10.33 3.06
N GLY A 60 -9.66 9.84 2.91
CA GLY A 60 -9.17 8.63 3.57
C GLY A 60 -8.37 8.89 4.83
N THR A 61 -7.87 7.80 5.42
CA THR A 61 -7.02 7.80 6.62
C THR A 61 -5.68 8.49 6.37
N ILE A 62 -5.12 8.35 5.15
CA ILE A 62 -3.88 9.03 4.70
C ILE A 62 -4.16 9.67 3.34
N GLY A 63 -4.52 10.97 3.33
CA GLY A 63 -4.88 11.67 2.10
C GLY A 63 -6.15 11.08 1.47
N GLU A 64 -6.02 10.56 0.25
CA GLU A 64 -7.10 9.88 -0.49
C GLU A 64 -7.13 8.36 -0.29
N PHE A 65 -6.24 7.80 0.54
CA PHE A 65 -6.11 6.37 0.76
C PHE A 65 -6.74 5.95 2.08
N ASP A 66 -7.57 4.93 2.06
CA ASP A 66 -8.24 4.37 3.24
C ASP A 66 -8.18 2.83 3.24
N GLY A 67 -8.56 2.23 4.35
CA GLY A 67 -8.56 0.79 4.55
C GLY A 67 -7.78 0.33 5.77
N ILE A 68 -7.78 -0.99 5.99
CA ILE A 68 -7.10 -1.63 7.12
C ILE A 68 -5.60 -1.31 7.09
N ASP A 69 -4.97 -1.47 5.94
CA ASP A 69 -3.54 -1.26 5.74
C ASP A 69 -3.14 0.20 5.93
N MET A 70 -4.00 1.12 5.48
CA MET A 70 -3.77 2.55 5.65
C MET A 70 -3.86 2.97 7.12
N ALA A 71 -4.79 2.39 7.87
CA ALA A 71 -4.92 2.64 9.30
C ALA A 71 -3.71 2.08 10.07
N ILE A 72 -3.24 0.88 9.72
CA ILE A 72 -2.02 0.27 10.27
C ILE A 72 -0.78 1.13 9.95
N ALA A 73 -0.61 1.53 8.68
CA ALA A 73 0.50 2.38 8.24
C ALA A 73 0.54 3.71 9.00
N LYS A 74 -0.63 4.34 9.17
CA LYS A 74 -0.75 5.57 9.95
C LYS A 74 -0.34 5.37 11.40
N GLN A 75 -0.81 4.31 12.05
CA GLN A 75 -0.47 4.02 13.45
C GLN A 75 1.03 3.74 13.61
N ILE A 76 1.65 3.02 12.67
CA ILE A 76 3.11 2.80 12.67
C ILE A 76 3.85 4.14 12.58
N GLY A 77 3.45 5.01 11.66
CA GLY A 77 4.01 6.35 11.55
C GLY A 77 3.92 7.13 12.85
N ASP A 78 2.75 7.15 13.48
CA ASP A 78 2.50 7.85 14.73
C ASP A 78 3.34 7.28 15.89
N ASP A 79 3.43 5.96 16.01
CA ASP A 79 4.26 5.29 17.04
C ASP A 79 5.77 5.58 16.84
N MET A 80 6.22 5.73 15.59
CA MET A 80 7.59 6.13 15.25
C MET A 80 7.86 7.64 15.35
N GLY A 81 6.83 8.45 15.62
CA GLY A 81 6.93 9.91 15.56
C GLY A 81 7.11 10.48 14.16
N LYS A 82 6.81 9.71 13.12
CA LYS A 82 6.93 10.06 11.70
C LYS A 82 5.57 10.31 11.05
N GLU A 83 5.57 11.05 9.94
CA GLU A 83 4.40 11.17 9.08
C GLU A 83 4.37 9.99 8.10
N ALA A 84 3.31 9.18 8.13
CA ALA A 84 3.12 8.12 7.15
C ALA A 84 2.71 8.73 5.80
N LYS A 85 3.40 8.33 4.73
CA LYS A 85 3.09 8.68 3.34
C LYS A 85 2.84 7.43 2.53
N ILE A 86 1.94 7.54 1.57
CA ILE A 86 1.58 6.45 0.66
C ILE A 86 2.13 6.74 -0.73
N ASN A 87 2.77 5.74 -1.31
CA ASN A 87 3.15 5.71 -2.72
C ASN A 87 2.36 4.57 -3.38
N ASN A 88 1.27 4.95 -4.06
CA ASN A 88 0.38 4.03 -4.74
C ASN A 88 0.95 3.65 -6.12
N MET A 89 1.02 2.36 -6.42
CA MET A 89 1.51 1.83 -7.68
C MET A 89 0.97 0.41 -7.94
N GLU A 90 1.22 -0.12 -9.14
CA GLU A 90 0.86 -1.49 -9.48
C GLU A 90 1.54 -2.50 -8.54
N PHE A 91 0.81 -3.54 -8.12
CA PHE A 91 1.27 -4.50 -7.11
C PHE A 91 2.59 -5.18 -7.48
N ASP A 92 2.74 -5.58 -8.74
CA ASP A 92 3.95 -6.23 -9.26
C ASP A 92 5.21 -5.35 -9.22
N SER A 93 5.02 -4.03 -9.05
CA SER A 93 6.10 -3.04 -8.97
C SER A 93 6.54 -2.72 -7.54
N LEU A 94 5.76 -3.11 -6.52
CA LEU A 94 5.97 -2.71 -5.12
C LEU A 94 7.32 -3.16 -4.56
N LEU A 95 7.67 -4.43 -4.74
CA LEU A 95 8.92 -4.98 -4.21
C LEU A 95 10.15 -4.40 -4.93
N LEU A 96 10.03 -4.10 -6.23
CA LEU A 96 11.09 -3.39 -6.95
C LEU A 96 11.24 -1.94 -6.46
N ALA A 97 10.15 -1.26 -6.14
CA ALA A 97 10.19 0.08 -5.56
C ALA A 97 10.86 0.07 -4.17
N LEU A 98 10.62 -0.97 -3.37
CA LEU A 98 11.30 -1.19 -2.10
C LEU A 98 12.81 -1.39 -2.30
N ASP A 99 13.24 -2.21 -3.25
CA ASP A 99 14.65 -2.44 -3.57
C ASP A 99 15.36 -1.16 -4.00
N ASN A 100 14.68 -0.32 -4.77
CA ASN A 100 15.21 0.94 -5.26
C ASN A 100 15.18 2.07 -4.21
N GLY A 101 14.60 1.83 -3.02
CA GLY A 101 14.47 2.83 -1.96
C GLY A 101 13.48 3.95 -2.30
N GLN A 102 12.52 3.69 -3.17
CA GLN A 102 11.42 4.61 -3.48
C GLN A 102 10.36 4.58 -2.38
N VAL A 103 10.29 3.49 -1.63
CA VAL A 103 9.49 3.31 -0.42
C VAL A 103 10.35 2.68 0.67
N ASP A 104 10.00 2.90 1.92
CA ASP A 104 10.69 2.35 3.09
C ASP A 104 10.18 0.96 3.45
N ALA A 105 8.89 0.72 3.22
CA ALA A 105 8.20 -0.54 3.46
C ALA A 105 7.05 -0.72 2.47
N VAL A 106 6.54 -1.95 2.33
CA VAL A 106 5.35 -2.27 1.53
C VAL A 106 4.26 -2.81 2.46
N ILE A 107 3.08 -2.20 2.41
CA ILE A 107 1.85 -2.65 3.05
C ILE A 107 0.75 -2.65 1.99
N ALA A 108 0.28 -3.84 1.60
CA ALA A 108 -0.57 -4.03 0.42
C ALA A 108 -1.28 -5.40 0.42
N GLY A 109 -1.85 -5.83 1.57
CA GLY A 109 -2.33 -7.21 1.70
C GLY A 109 -1.25 -8.23 1.29
N MET A 110 0.03 -7.90 1.53
CA MET A 110 1.16 -8.66 0.99
C MET A 110 1.33 -10.00 1.69
N THR A 111 1.02 -11.09 0.98
CA THR A 111 1.20 -12.45 1.47
C THR A 111 2.67 -12.78 1.70
N VAL A 112 2.96 -13.38 2.84
CA VAL A 112 4.28 -13.91 3.19
C VAL A 112 4.47 -15.25 2.48
N THR A 113 5.23 -15.26 1.38
CA THR A 113 5.59 -16.49 0.66
C THR A 113 7.06 -16.86 0.86
N ASP A 114 7.40 -18.14 0.67
CA ASP A 114 8.79 -18.58 0.77
C ASP A 114 9.69 -17.94 -0.29
N GLU A 115 9.15 -17.65 -1.47
CA GLU A 115 9.86 -16.93 -2.52
C GLU A 115 10.17 -15.49 -2.07
N ARG A 116 9.16 -14.75 -1.60
CA ARG A 116 9.33 -13.37 -1.13
C ARG A 116 10.28 -13.28 0.06
N LYS A 117 10.22 -14.23 1.01
CA LYS A 117 11.13 -14.31 2.17
C LYS A 117 12.61 -14.48 1.81
N GLN A 118 12.92 -15.00 0.62
CA GLN A 118 14.32 -15.10 0.19
C GLN A 118 14.95 -13.71 -0.04
N ALA A 119 14.15 -12.75 -0.55
CA ALA A 119 14.63 -11.43 -0.93
C ALA A 119 14.30 -10.32 0.08
N TYR A 120 13.23 -10.49 0.88
CA TYR A 120 12.70 -9.48 1.80
C TYR A 120 12.56 -10.03 3.22
N ASP A 121 12.55 -9.13 4.19
CA ASP A 121 12.14 -9.44 5.55
C ASP A 121 10.70 -8.96 5.77
N PHE A 122 9.94 -9.73 6.55
CA PHE A 122 8.53 -9.48 6.81
C PHE A 122 8.29 -9.23 8.28
N SER A 123 7.32 -8.36 8.56
CA SER A 123 6.85 -8.12 9.92
C SER A 123 6.10 -9.33 10.49
N THR A 124 5.74 -9.24 11.77
CA THR A 124 4.68 -10.07 12.34
C THR A 124 3.43 -9.94 11.46
N PRO A 125 2.77 -11.05 11.10
CA PRO A 125 1.52 -11.01 10.35
C PRO A 125 0.42 -10.27 11.11
N TYR A 126 -0.41 -9.52 10.37
CA TYR A 126 -1.52 -8.77 10.94
C TYR A 126 -2.89 -9.28 10.48
N TYR A 127 -2.95 -10.10 9.42
CA TYR A 127 -4.19 -10.66 8.88
C TYR A 127 -3.95 -12.07 8.32
N THR A 128 -5.03 -12.89 8.28
CA THR A 128 -5.02 -14.21 7.63
C THR A 128 -6.14 -14.26 6.60
N ALA A 129 -5.81 -14.62 5.38
CA ALA A 129 -6.73 -14.77 4.25
C ALA A 129 -6.60 -16.16 3.61
N THR A 130 -7.44 -16.42 2.62
CA THR A 130 -7.32 -17.55 1.70
C THR A 130 -7.62 -17.08 0.29
N GLN A 131 -7.18 -17.79 -0.74
CA GLN A 131 -7.68 -17.58 -2.08
C GLN A 131 -9.06 -18.19 -2.23
N VAL A 132 -9.92 -17.52 -2.99
CA VAL A 132 -11.27 -18.00 -3.31
C VAL A 132 -11.58 -17.75 -4.79
N MET A 133 -12.65 -18.36 -5.26
CA MET A 133 -13.15 -18.19 -6.62
C MET A 133 -14.42 -17.32 -6.59
N ILE A 134 -14.43 -16.21 -7.32
CA ILE A 134 -15.66 -15.47 -7.60
C ILE A 134 -16.20 -15.96 -8.93
N VAL A 135 -17.46 -16.36 -8.94
CA VAL A 135 -18.16 -16.87 -10.12
C VAL A 135 -19.56 -16.27 -10.21
N LYS A 136 -20.21 -16.39 -11.37
CA LYS A 136 -21.64 -16.04 -11.48
C LYS A 136 -22.50 -16.97 -10.62
N SER A 137 -23.61 -16.47 -10.10
CA SER A 137 -24.51 -17.23 -9.20
C SER A 137 -25.04 -18.51 -9.81
N ASP A 138 -25.21 -18.55 -11.15
CA ASP A 138 -25.65 -19.71 -11.93
C ASP A 138 -24.50 -20.62 -12.41
N SER A 139 -23.24 -20.30 -12.04
CA SER A 139 -22.06 -21.11 -12.42
C SER A 139 -22.09 -22.51 -11.81
N ASP A 140 -21.59 -23.48 -12.60
CA ASP A 140 -21.41 -24.87 -12.21
C ASP A 140 -20.09 -25.14 -11.45
N ILE A 141 -19.21 -24.14 -11.34
CA ILE A 141 -17.95 -24.26 -10.60
C ILE A 141 -18.27 -24.36 -9.09
N GLN A 142 -17.77 -25.44 -8.44
CA GLN A 142 -17.96 -25.72 -7.03
C GLN A 142 -16.62 -25.91 -6.28
N LYS A 143 -15.52 -26.09 -6.99
CA LYS A 143 -14.16 -26.32 -6.46
C LYS A 143 -13.10 -25.95 -7.50
N ALA A 144 -11.87 -25.81 -7.09
CA ALA A 144 -10.74 -25.38 -7.94
C ALA A 144 -10.53 -26.29 -9.17
N SER A 145 -10.75 -27.61 -9.02
CA SER A 145 -10.60 -28.53 -10.17
C SER A 145 -11.64 -28.32 -11.29
N ASP A 146 -12.76 -27.64 -11.00
CA ASP A 146 -13.79 -27.32 -11.99
C ASP A 146 -13.41 -26.12 -12.85
N MET A 147 -12.36 -25.39 -12.48
CA MET A 147 -11.79 -24.31 -13.30
C MET A 147 -11.06 -24.79 -14.53
N LYS A 148 -10.75 -26.10 -14.60
CA LYS A 148 -10.08 -26.69 -15.75
C LYS A 148 -10.87 -26.38 -17.03
N ASP A 149 -10.18 -25.90 -18.05
CA ASP A 149 -10.75 -25.52 -19.35
C ASP A 149 -11.75 -24.33 -19.29
N LYS A 150 -11.88 -23.64 -18.17
CA LYS A 150 -12.62 -22.39 -18.00
C LYS A 150 -11.72 -21.18 -18.31
N LYS A 151 -12.34 -20.04 -18.56
CA LYS A 151 -11.64 -18.75 -18.69
C LYS A 151 -11.39 -18.20 -17.30
N ILE A 152 -10.18 -18.36 -16.81
CA ILE A 152 -9.75 -17.92 -15.48
C ILE A 152 -9.12 -16.55 -15.59
N VAL A 153 -9.48 -15.65 -14.69
CA VAL A 153 -8.87 -14.34 -14.51
C VAL A 153 -8.24 -14.27 -13.12
N VAL A 154 -7.08 -13.64 -13.05
CA VAL A 154 -6.30 -13.41 -11.81
C VAL A 154 -5.78 -11.98 -11.78
N ILE A 155 -5.24 -11.56 -10.64
CA ILE A 155 -4.55 -10.26 -10.52
C ILE A 155 -3.05 -10.51 -10.57
N GLN A 156 -2.38 -9.76 -11.45
CA GLN A 156 -0.95 -9.90 -11.72
C GLN A 156 -0.11 -9.72 -10.46
N GLY A 157 0.72 -10.71 -10.15
CA GLY A 157 1.61 -10.72 -8.99
C GLY A 157 0.95 -11.13 -7.68
N TYR A 158 -0.38 -11.34 -7.63
CA TYR A 158 -1.06 -11.86 -6.45
C TYR A 158 -0.84 -13.38 -6.31
N THR A 159 -1.05 -13.90 -5.11
CA THR A 159 -0.90 -15.35 -4.86
C THR A 159 -1.96 -16.18 -5.58
N GLY A 160 -3.12 -15.63 -5.89
CA GLY A 160 -4.12 -16.25 -6.76
C GLY A 160 -3.56 -16.60 -8.16
N GLU A 161 -2.72 -15.73 -8.74
CA GLU A 161 -2.01 -16.04 -9.99
C GLU A 161 -1.08 -17.23 -9.82
N THR A 162 -0.30 -17.25 -8.74
CA THR A 162 0.61 -18.35 -8.42
C THR A 162 -0.13 -19.67 -8.26
N CYS A 163 -1.25 -19.68 -7.51
CA CYS A 163 -2.08 -20.87 -7.30
C CYS A 163 -2.60 -21.44 -8.63
N VAL A 164 -3.13 -20.59 -9.51
CA VAL A 164 -3.65 -21.02 -10.81
C VAL A 164 -2.54 -21.54 -11.72
N GLN A 165 -1.37 -20.90 -11.68
CA GLN A 165 -0.19 -21.32 -12.42
C GLN A 165 0.32 -22.70 -11.96
N GLU A 166 0.38 -22.94 -10.65
CA GLU A 166 0.78 -24.22 -10.06
C GLU A 166 -0.19 -25.36 -10.40
N MET A 167 -1.49 -25.05 -10.54
CA MET A 167 -2.49 -26.00 -11.04
C MET A 167 -2.30 -26.33 -12.52
N GLY A 168 -1.46 -25.59 -13.25
CA GLY A 168 -1.20 -25.79 -14.68
C GLY A 168 -2.35 -25.33 -15.57
N TYR A 169 -3.16 -24.38 -15.11
CA TYR A 169 -4.29 -23.85 -15.88
C TYR A 169 -3.88 -22.58 -16.66
N ASN A 170 -4.53 -22.34 -17.79
CA ASN A 170 -4.40 -21.09 -18.52
C ASN A 170 -5.24 -20.01 -17.85
N TYR A 171 -4.71 -18.81 -17.78
CA TYR A 171 -5.39 -17.66 -17.18
C TYR A 171 -5.07 -16.36 -17.94
N GLU A 172 -5.85 -15.35 -17.71
CA GLU A 172 -5.58 -13.96 -18.09
C GLU A 172 -5.34 -13.15 -16.81
N ALA A 173 -4.26 -12.35 -16.78
CA ALA A 173 -3.91 -11.55 -15.64
C ALA A 173 -4.27 -10.08 -15.87
N PHE A 174 -4.99 -9.48 -14.92
CA PHE A 174 -5.33 -8.07 -14.91
C PHE A 174 -4.53 -7.34 -13.82
N LYS A 175 -4.37 -6.04 -13.97
CA LYS A 175 -3.66 -5.24 -12.97
C LYS A 175 -4.55 -4.84 -11.80
N LYS A 176 -5.87 -4.75 -12.04
CA LYS A 176 -6.87 -4.26 -11.07
C LYS A 176 -7.95 -5.29 -10.83
N GLY A 177 -8.33 -5.45 -9.54
CA GLY A 177 -9.44 -6.31 -9.16
C GLY A 177 -10.76 -5.85 -9.78
N THR A 178 -10.99 -4.55 -9.85
CA THR A 178 -12.18 -3.96 -10.50
C THR A 178 -12.30 -4.35 -11.97
N GLU A 179 -11.21 -4.36 -12.73
CA GLU A 179 -11.20 -4.79 -14.13
C GLU A 179 -11.54 -6.29 -14.26
N ALA A 180 -10.94 -7.13 -13.40
CA ALA A 180 -11.19 -8.57 -13.37
C ALA A 180 -12.66 -8.88 -13.09
N ILE A 181 -13.27 -8.20 -12.14
CA ILE A 181 -14.69 -8.35 -11.78
C ILE A 181 -15.60 -7.89 -12.94
N MET A 182 -15.27 -6.79 -13.62
CA MET A 182 -16.03 -6.35 -14.79
C MET A 182 -15.98 -7.37 -15.93
N GLU A 183 -14.89 -8.08 -16.15
CA GLU A 183 -14.81 -9.18 -17.11
C GLU A 183 -15.78 -10.32 -16.73
N LEU A 184 -15.86 -10.67 -15.45
CA LEU A 184 -16.77 -11.70 -14.95
C LEU A 184 -18.24 -11.28 -15.08
N VAL A 185 -18.59 -10.08 -14.63
CA VAL A 185 -19.96 -9.51 -14.74
C VAL A 185 -20.43 -9.51 -16.19
N ASN A 186 -19.56 -9.09 -17.11
CA ASN A 186 -19.86 -9.05 -18.55
C ASN A 186 -19.85 -10.43 -19.24
N GLY A 187 -19.53 -11.52 -18.52
CA GLY A 187 -19.50 -12.89 -19.06
C GLY A 187 -18.34 -13.15 -20.02
N LYS A 188 -17.26 -12.39 -19.93
CA LYS A 188 -16.07 -12.59 -20.73
C LYS A 188 -15.11 -13.60 -20.11
N CYS A 189 -15.17 -13.81 -18.79
CA CYS A 189 -14.53 -14.91 -18.08
C CYS A 189 -15.55 -15.72 -17.26
N ASP A 190 -15.12 -16.88 -16.76
CA ASP A 190 -15.95 -17.80 -16.02
C ASP A 190 -15.71 -17.72 -14.50
N VAL A 191 -14.50 -17.32 -14.10
CA VAL A 191 -14.06 -17.27 -12.70
C VAL A 191 -12.93 -16.25 -12.52
N VAL A 192 -12.96 -15.56 -11.38
CA VAL A 192 -11.86 -14.73 -10.87
C VAL A 192 -11.32 -15.39 -9.61
N VAL A 193 -10.00 -15.58 -9.51
CA VAL A 193 -9.35 -16.07 -8.28
C VAL A 193 -8.70 -14.88 -7.58
N ILE A 194 -9.09 -14.65 -6.33
CA ILE A 194 -8.65 -13.52 -5.52
C ILE A 194 -8.82 -13.83 -4.03
N ASP A 195 -8.26 -12.99 -3.17
CA ASP A 195 -8.30 -13.13 -1.72
C ASP A 195 -9.72 -12.97 -1.14
N SER A 196 -10.01 -13.74 -0.09
CA SER A 196 -11.36 -13.93 0.46
C SER A 196 -12.04 -12.62 0.89
N ALA A 197 -11.36 -11.76 1.67
CA ALA A 197 -11.95 -10.51 2.15
C ALA A 197 -12.27 -9.53 1.03
N THR A 198 -11.40 -9.44 0.02
CA THR A 198 -11.63 -8.62 -1.18
C THR A 198 -12.74 -9.22 -2.04
N ALA A 199 -12.81 -10.54 -2.13
CA ALA A 199 -13.91 -11.22 -2.82
C ALA A 199 -15.26 -10.92 -2.18
N GLU A 200 -15.35 -10.88 -0.84
CA GLU A 200 -16.58 -10.51 -0.12
C GLU A 200 -17.05 -9.11 -0.50
N LYS A 201 -16.15 -8.14 -0.56
CA LYS A 201 -16.48 -6.77 -1.00
C LYS A 201 -16.97 -6.74 -2.43
N PHE A 202 -16.24 -7.36 -3.36
CA PHE A 202 -16.66 -7.39 -4.76
C PHE A 202 -17.99 -8.10 -5.00
N VAL A 203 -18.28 -9.18 -4.27
CA VAL A 203 -19.56 -9.88 -4.39
C VAL A 203 -20.69 -9.08 -3.74
N GLY A 204 -20.41 -8.36 -2.64
CA GLY A 204 -21.36 -7.46 -2.00
C GLY A 204 -21.79 -6.32 -2.94
N ASP A 205 -20.85 -5.78 -3.70
CA ASP A 205 -21.08 -4.64 -4.61
C ASP A 205 -21.63 -5.05 -5.98
N ASN A 206 -21.63 -6.35 -6.32
CA ASN A 206 -22.05 -6.85 -7.65
C ASN A 206 -23.08 -7.97 -7.55
N GLU A 207 -24.35 -7.63 -7.76
CA GLU A 207 -25.43 -8.63 -7.79
C GLU A 207 -25.16 -9.72 -8.84
N GLY A 208 -25.55 -10.95 -8.53
CA GLY A 208 -25.43 -12.08 -9.45
C GLY A 208 -24.07 -12.79 -9.43
N LEU A 209 -23.18 -12.41 -8.52
CA LEU A 209 -21.94 -13.12 -8.22
C LEU A 209 -22.09 -13.96 -6.92
N LYS A 210 -21.21 -14.94 -6.76
CA LYS A 210 -21.03 -15.73 -5.53
C LYS A 210 -19.59 -16.12 -5.34
N ILE A 211 -19.22 -16.36 -4.09
CA ILE A 211 -17.93 -16.93 -3.71
C ILE A 211 -18.04 -18.46 -3.68
N VAL A 212 -16.99 -19.10 -4.15
CA VAL A 212 -16.77 -20.55 -4.00
C VAL A 212 -15.44 -20.75 -3.31
N GLU A 213 -15.48 -21.38 -2.15
CA GLU A 213 -14.30 -21.72 -1.35
C GLU A 213 -13.85 -23.15 -1.66
N ASP A 214 -12.54 -23.40 -1.65
CA ASP A 214 -11.97 -24.74 -1.74
C ASP A 214 -10.72 -24.84 -0.83
N PRO A 215 -10.91 -25.04 0.48
CA PRO A 215 -9.77 -25.09 1.42
C PRO A 215 -8.85 -26.29 1.22
N ALA A 216 -9.22 -27.23 0.35
CA ALA A 216 -8.31 -28.33 -0.06
C ALA A 216 -7.33 -27.91 -1.16
N ALA A 217 -7.66 -26.84 -1.89
CA ALA A 217 -6.85 -26.30 -3.00
C ALA A 217 -6.13 -25.00 -2.63
N PHE A 218 -6.70 -24.20 -1.71
CA PHE A 218 -6.18 -22.92 -1.30
C PHE A 218 -5.89 -22.93 0.20
N GLU A 219 -4.61 -22.86 0.54
CA GLU A 219 -4.16 -22.81 1.94
C GLU A 219 -4.35 -21.41 2.52
N ALA A 220 -4.34 -21.32 3.86
CA ALA A 220 -4.36 -20.03 4.54
C ALA A 220 -3.08 -19.25 4.30
N GLU A 221 -3.21 -17.95 4.07
CA GLU A 221 -2.15 -16.99 3.77
C GLU A 221 -2.08 -15.92 4.86
N GLU A 222 -0.86 -15.50 5.19
CA GLU A 222 -0.63 -14.44 6.18
C GLU A 222 -0.18 -13.16 5.49
N TYR A 223 -0.83 -12.03 5.80
CA TYR A 223 -0.41 -10.71 5.35
C TYR A 223 0.54 -10.08 6.35
N ALA A 224 1.65 -9.54 5.82
CA ALA A 224 2.64 -8.83 6.61
C ALA A 224 3.26 -7.67 5.82
N ILE A 225 3.93 -6.79 6.52
CA ILE A 225 4.63 -5.64 5.94
C ILE A 225 6.03 -6.10 5.50
N ALA A 226 6.34 -5.88 4.22
CA ALA A 226 7.66 -6.19 3.68
C ALA A 226 8.62 -5.00 3.87
N VAL A 227 9.84 -5.31 4.28
CA VAL A 227 10.96 -4.38 4.33
C VAL A 227 12.15 -4.94 3.58
N LYS A 228 13.07 -4.06 3.20
CA LYS A 228 14.31 -4.48 2.53
C LYS A 228 15.09 -5.47 3.39
N LYS A 229 15.61 -6.53 2.76
CA LYS A 229 16.37 -7.57 3.45
C LYS A 229 17.48 -7.00 4.31
N GLY A 230 17.51 -7.38 5.59
CA GLY A 230 18.52 -6.92 6.56
C GLY A 230 18.23 -5.56 7.19
N ASN A 231 17.13 -4.88 6.88
CA ASN A 231 16.72 -3.65 7.55
C ASN A 231 16.03 -3.96 8.90
N THR A 232 16.80 -4.53 9.81
CA THR A 232 16.32 -5.00 11.12
C THR A 232 15.86 -3.88 12.04
N GLU A 233 16.42 -2.68 11.90
CA GLU A 233 16.02 -1.53 12.72
C GLU A 233 14.57 -1.12 12.40
N LEU A 234 14.27 -0.90 11.12
CA LEU A 234 12.90 -0.55 10.69
C LEU A 234 11.92 -1.69 11.00
N LEU A 235 12.33 -2.94 10.72
CA LEU A 235 11.49 -4.11 11.00
C LEU A 235 11.11 -4.21 12.47
N ASN A 236 12.05 -3.98 13.38
CA ASN A 236 11.79 -4.02 14.82
C ASN A 236 10.82 -2.92 15.26
N GLN A 237 10.92 -1.72 14.68
CA GLN A 237 10.00 -0.61 14.97
C GLN A 237 8.57 -0.93 14.46
N ILE A 238 8.46 -1.45 13.24
CA ILE A 238 7.19 -1.92 12.66
C ILE A 238 6.58 -3.03 13.53
N ASN A 239 7.37 -4.04 13.89
CA ASN A 239 6.89 -5.15 14.72
C ASN A 239 6.42 -4.70 16.11
N ALA A 240 7.10 -3.75 16.72
CA ALA A 240 6.67 -3.20 18.01
C ALA A 240 5.29 -2.53 17.91
N SER A 241 5.03 -1.79 16.83
CA SER A 241 3.74 -1.17 16.60
C SER A 241 2.64 -2.21 16.27
N ILE A 242 2.94 -3.19 15.39
CA ILE A 242 1.99 -4.27 15.07
C ILE A 242 1.65 -5.08 16.33
N GLN A 243 2.65 -5.47 17.12
CA GLN A 243 2.40 -6.24 18.34
C GLN A 243 1.51 -5.48 19.32
N LYS A 244 1.75 -4.18 19.49
CA LYS A 244 0.90 -3.31 20.31
C LYS A 244 -0.55 -3.28 19.78
N MET A 245 -0.75 -3.19 18.47
CA MET A 245 -2.09 -3.21 17.85
C MET A 245 -2.77 -4.58 17.95
N LEU A 246 -2.02 -5.67 17.92
CA LEU A 246 -2.54 -7.03 18.15
C LEU A 246 -2.94 -7.21 19.61
N ASP A 247 -2.07 -6.84 20.55
CA ASP A 247 -2.30 -7.03 21.99
C ASP A 247 -3.49 -6.22 22.52
N ASN A 248 -3.75 -5.04 21.97
CA ASN A 248 -4.84 -4.18 22.41
C ASN A 248 -6.14 -4.33 21.57
N GLY A 249 -6.14 -5.22 20.59
CA GLY A 249 -7.30 -5.50 19.74
C GLY A 249 -7.54 -4.52 18.58
N THR A 250 -6.68 -3.53 18.38
CA THR A 250 -6.84 -2.51 17.32
C THR A 250 -6.94 -3.16 15.92
N VAL A 251 -6.13 -4.18 15.61
CA VAL A 251 -6.22 -4.87 14.31
C VAL A 251 -7.58 -5.51 14.10
N SER A 252 -8.12 -6.17 15.15
CA SER A 252 -9.46 -6.80 15.09
C SER A 252 -10.57 -5.76 14.92
N GLU A 253 -10.46 -4.61 15.59
CA GLU A 253 -11.42 -3.51 15.47
C GLU A 253 -11.38 -2.89 14.06
N LEU A 254 -10.18 -2.70 13.49
CA LEU A 254 -10.02 -2.23 12.12
C LEU A 254 -10.60 -3.22 11.12
N SER A 255 -10.30 -4.52 11.27
CA SER A 255 -10.84 -5.57 10.41
C SER A 255 -12.37 -5.56 10.44
N ALA A 256 -12.99 -5.56 11.64
CA ALA A 256 -14.44 -5.50 11.76
C ALA A 256 -15.01 -4.22 11.11
N LYS A 257 -14.40 -3.07 11.38
CA LYS A 257 -14.84 -1.79 10.81
C LYS A 257 -14.87 -1.81 9.28
N TYR A 258 -13.78 -2.24 8.64
CA TYR A 258 -13.65 -2.13 7.19
C TYR A 258 -14.29 -3.31 6.43
N LEU A 259 -14.43 -4.49 7.03
CA LEU A 259 -15.19 -5.59 6.44
C LEU A 259 -16.70 -5.28 6.40
N ASP A 260 -17.23 -4.59 7.43
CA ASP A 260 -18.65 -4.22 7.51
C ASP A 260 -18.98 -2.90 6.78
N MET A 261 -17.96 -2.15 6.28
CA MET A 261 -18.19 -0.89 5.55
C MET A 261 -18.65 -1.16 4.12
N ASP A 262 -19.74 -0.51 3.69
CA ASP A 262 -20.03 -0.33 2.26
C ASP A 262 -19.01 0.67 1.69
N VAL A 263 -18.22 0.25 0.72
CA VAL A 263 -17.30 1.14 0.00
C VAL A 263 -18.14 1.87 -1.07
N GLU A 264 -18.61 3.07 -0.76
CA GLU A 264 -19.19 3.94 -1.78
C GLU A 264 -18.05 4.39 -2.71
N GLU A 265 -17.99 3.83 -3.91
CA GLU A 265 -17.15 4.36 -4.99
C GLU A 265 -17.66 5.76 -5.36
N ASP A 266 -16.88 6.77 -5.05
CA ASP A 266 -17.12 8.13 -5.55
C ASP A 266 -16.74 8.17 -7.04
N ALA A 267 -17.69 7.73 -7.90
CA ALA A 267 -17.60 7.72 -9.36
C ALA A 267 -17.67 9.15 -9.93
N SER A 268 -16.91 10.10 -9.37
CA SER A 268 -16.91 11.49 -9.84
C SER A 268 -15.53 11.98 -10.28
N SER A 269 -14.89 11.29 -11.24
CA SER A 269 -13.80 11.92 -12.00
C SER A 269 -13.60 11.32 -13.39
N SER A 270 -14.66 11.23 -14.19
CA SER A 270 -14.50 11.04 -15.63
C SER A 270 -15.52 11.86 -16.40
N ASP A 271 -15.45 13.20 -16.30
CA ASP A 271 -16.01 14.13 -17.28
C ASP A 271 -15.41 15.51 -17.07
N ALA A 272 -14.27 15.74 -17.70
CA ALA A 272 -13.80 17.07 -18.07
C ALA A 272 -12.89 16.93 -19.30
N GLU A 273 -13.53 17.15 -20.46
CA GLU A 273 -13.02 17.63 -21.75
C GLU A 273 -11.51 17.53 -22.05
#